data_aa20d5568c8aa2a331d4589b7ae01b60
#
_entry.id   aa20d5568c8aa2a331d4589b7ae01b60
#
_cell.length_a   1.000
_cell.length_b   1.000
_cell.length_c   1.000
_cell.angle_alpha   90.00
_cell.angle_beta   90.00
_cell.angle_gamma   90.00
#
_symmetry.space_group_name_H-M   'P 1'
#
loop_
_entity.id
_entity.type
_entity.pdbx_description
1 polymer ?
#
loop_
_entity_poly.entity_id
_entity_poly.type
_entity_poly.pdbx_seq_one_letter_code
_entity_poly.pdbx_strand_id
1 'polypeptide(L)'
;DKPTDHQYSLLEQADIVQALLNSQGVKQYHILAHDYGDSVAQELLSRQDDSPNDVKILSVCFLNGGLFASHHRPLFTQKLLKSWLGGLVSHFMNKSSLSKGFNKIFAKHSPPSALEIDTLWQLIEHNNGKKVLPKLLSYIDERSQHGQRWVESMISTSVPLYFINGIHDPISGQHMLDHYIDIIPKSKTTALDVGHYPQL
;
A
#
# COMPACT_ATOMS: atom_id res chain seq x y z
N ASP A 1 -3.68 5.43 16.73
CA ASP A 1 -4.95 4.88 17.23
C ASP A 1 -5.60 3.96 16.20
N LYS A 2 -6.51 3.10 16.66
CA LYS A 2 -7.23 2.11 15.82
C LYS A 2 -8.70 2.06 16.26
N PRO A 3 -9.47 3.14 16.07
CA PRO A 3 -10.88 3.16 16.46
C PRO A 3 -11.68 2.10 15.71
N THR A 4 -12.45 1.31 16.45
CA THR A 4 -13.20 0.18 15.89
C THR A 4 -14.52 0.57 15.24
N ASP A 5 -15.02 1.76 15.50
CA ASP A 5 -16.23 2.36 14.93
C ASP A 5 -15.93 3.28 13.73
N HIS A 6 -14.66 3.46 13.39
CA HIS A 6 -14.21 4.27 12.27
C HIS A 6 -14.32 3.52 10.93
N GLN A 7 -14.62 4.27 9.87
CA GLN A 7 -14.58 3.78 8.49
C GLN A 7 -13.24 4.21 7.86
N TYR A 8 -12.36 3.25 7.66
CA TYR A 8 -11.05 3.48 7.06
C TYR A 8 -11.18 3.69 5.55
N SER A 9 -10.56 4.75 5.03
CA SER A 9 -10.57 5.11 3.60
C SER A 9 -9.20 5.58 3.14
N LEU A 10 -8.83 5.25 1.91
CA LEU A 10 -7.61 5.75 1.25
C LEU A 10 -7.69 7.27 1.03
N LEU A 11 -8.88 7.79 0.70
CA LEU A 11 -9.08 9.22 0.49
C LEU A 11 -8.89 10.00 1.79
N GLU A 12 -9.44 9.49 2.91
CA GLU A 12 -9.24 10.09 4.23
C GLU A 12 -7.77 10.04 4.67
N GLN A 13 -7.04 8.96 4.36
CA GLN A 13 -5.61 8.90 4.66
C GLN A 13 -4.84 9.99 3.89
N ALA A 14 -5.22 10.27 2.66
CA ALA A 14 -4.66 11.39 1.91
C ALA A 14 -4.99 12.74 2.56
N ASP A 15 -6.24 12.93 3.06
CA ASP A 15 -6.64 14.13 3.81
C ASP A 15 -5.78 14.33 5.06
N ILE A 16 -5.55 13.25 5.81
CA ILE A 16 -4.72 13.27 7.03
C ILE A 16 -3.28 13.66 6.70
N VAL A 17 -2.70 13.09 5.64
CA VAL A 17 -1.34 13.42 5.20
C VAL A 17 -1.26 14.88 4.78
N GLN A 18 -2.19 15.40 3.99
CA GLN A 18 -2.22 16.81 3.59
C GLN A 18 -2.38 17.75 4.81
N ALA A 19 -3.27 17.41 5.73
CA ALA A 19 -3.46 18.18 6.96
C ALA A 19 -2.17 18.21 7.81
N LEU A 20 -1.47 17.08 7.94
CA LEU A 20 -0.20 17.00 8.65
C LEU A 20 0.86 17.89 7.98
N LEU A 21 1.07 17.76 6.67
CA LEU A 21 2.04 18.56 5.93
C LEU A 21 1.77 20.06 6.07
N ASN A 22 0.52 20.46 5.96
CA ASN A 22 0.08 21.85 6.15
C ASN A 22 0.35 22.34 7.58
N SER A 23 0.04 21.53 8.61
CA SER A 23 0.29 21.87 10.01
C SER A 23 1.77 22.06 10.33
N GLN A 24 2.66 21.37 9.60
CA GLN A 24 4.12 21.49 9.73
C GLN A 24 4.71 22.57 8.82
N GLY A 25 3.89 23.30 8.07
CA GLY A 25 4.34 24.35 7.14
C GLY A 25 5.17 23.80 5.95
N VAL A 26 5.08 22.51 5.67
CA VAL A 26 5.78 21.88 4.53
C VAL A 26 5.21 22.43 3.23
N LYS A 27 6.08 22.88 2.32
CA LYS A 27 5.69 23.41 1.00
C LYS A 27 6.07 22.48 -0.15
N GLN A 28 7.07 21.64 0.05
CA GLN A 28 7.54 20.69 -0.95
C GLN A 28 7.98 19.41 -0.25
N TYR A 29 7.74 18.25 -0.86
CA TYR A 29 8.11 16.96 -0.28
C TYR A 29 8.33 15.89 -1.34
N HIS A 30 9.06 14.84 -0.97
CA HIS A 30 9.17 13.60 -1.72
C HIS A 30 8.29 12.54 -1.04
N ILE A 31 7.75 11.63 -1.83
CA ILE A 31 6.98 10.49 -1.31
C ILE A 31 7.79 9.21 -1.49
N LEU A 32 7.95 8.45 -0.41
CA LEU A 32 8.31 7.04 -0.44
C LEU A 32 7.11 6.27 0.11
N ALA A 33 6.49 5.46 -0.69
CA ALA A 33 5.26 4.75 -0.36
C ALA A 33 5.43 3.23 -0.50
N HIS A 34 4.66 2.47 0.26
CA HIS A 34 4.64 1.02 0.23
C HIS A 34 3.22 0.49 0.44
N ASP A 35 2.82 -0.52 -0.32
CA ASP A 35 1.55 -1.27 -0.26
C ASP A 35 0.30 -0.36 -0.21
N TYR A 36 -0.33 -0.23 0.94
CA TYR A 36 -1.47 0.67 1.17
C TYR A 36 -1.10 2.13 0.90
N GLY A 37 0.11 2.51 1.29
CA GLY A 37 0.67 3.84 1.08
C GLY A 37 0.80 4.22 -0.39
N ASP A 38 1.01 3.27 -1.29
CA ASP A 38 1.08 3.53 -2.73
C ASP A 38 -0.24 4.12 -3.26
N SER A 39 -1.37 3.60 -2.80
CA SER A 39 -2.68 4.15 -3.19
C SER A 39 -2.94 5.53 -2.60
N VAL A 40 -2.47 5.79 -1.37
CA VAL A 40 -2.50 7.13 -0.79
C VAL A 40 -1.62 8.10 -1.59
N ALA A 41 -0.43 7.65 -2.02
CA ALA A 41 0.46 8.45 -2.87
C ALA A 41 -0.13 8.74 -4.25
N GLN A 42 -0.82 7.76 -4.85
CA GLN A 42 -1.56 7.96 -6.12
C GLN A 42 -2.68 8.98 -5.95
N GLU A 43 -3.42 8.93 -4.84
CA GLU A 43 -4.46 9.92 -4.52
C GLU A 43 -3.86 11.33 -4.37
N LEU A 44 -2.78 11.48 -3.60
CA LEU A 44 -2.09 12.76 -3.41
C LEU A 44 -1.58 13.33 -4.74
N LEU A 45 -1.03 12.47 -5.61
CA LEU A 45 -0.57 12.85 -6.94
C LEU A 45 -1.72 13.38 -7.82
N SER A 46 -2.86 12.67 -7.82
CA SER A 46 -4.05 13.07 -8.56
C SER A 46 -4.60 14.43 -8.09
N ARG A 47 -4.59 14.67 -6.78
CA ARG A 47 -5.04 15.95 -6.21
C ARG A 47 -4.13 17.11 -6.59
N GLN A 48 -2.83 16.86 -6.74
CA GLN A 48 -1.91 17.92 -7.16
C GLN A 48 -2.21 18.39 -8.58
N ASP A 49 -2.61 17.50 -9.49
CA ASP A 49 -3.01 17.85 -10.84
C ASP A 49 -4.29 18.72 -10.84
N ASP A 50 -5.23 18.43 -9.92
CA ASP A 50 -6.49 19.16 -9.77
C ASP A 50 -6.32 20.52 -9.06
N SER A 51 -5.31 20.67 -8.20
CA SER A 51 -5.12 21.86 -7.34
C SER A 51 -3.64 22.25 -7.23
N PRO A 52 -3.07 22.90 -8.25
CA PRO A 52 -1.61 23.11 -8.35
C PRO A 52 -1.00 24.09 -7.33
N ASN A 53 -1.81 24.75 -6.50
CA ASN A 53 -1.35 25.81 -5.58
C ASN A 53 -1.03 25.33 -4.16
N ASP A 54 -1.20 24.05 -3.87
CA ASP A 54 -0.96 23.46 -2.56
C ASP A 54 0.49 22.97 -2.38
N VAL A 55 0.70 22.09 -1.43
CA VAL A 55 2.03 21.51 -1.14
C VAL A 55 2.52 20.67 -2.32
N LYS A 56 3.71 21.00 -2.85
CA LYS A 56 4.21 20.42 -4.09
C LYS A 56 4.92 19.08 -3.87
N ILE A 57 4.51 18.06 -4.61
CA ILE A 57 5.22 16.78 -4.70
C ILE A 57 6.41 16.94 -5.65
N LEU A 58 7.61 16.63 -5.18
CA LEU A 58 8.85 16.71 -5.95
C LEU A 58 9.20 15.40 -6.66
N SER A 59 8.89 14.28 -6.06
CA SER A 59 8.99 12.94 -6.66
C SER A 59 8.17 11.93 -5.87
N VAL A 60 7.81 10.82 -6.51
CA VAL A 60 7.18 9.66 -5.87
C VAL A 60 8.02 8.42 -6.15
N CYS A 61 8.33 7.67 -5.10
CA CYS A 61 8.91 6.33 -5.18
C CYS A 61 7.92 5.33 -4.59
N PHE A 62 7.37 4.49 -5.44
CA PHE A 62 6.51 3.38 -5.06
C PHE A 62 7.35 2.14 -4.72
N LEU A 63 6.94 1.41 -3.70
CA LEU A 63 7.42 0.06 -3.37
C LEU A 63 6.26 -0.92 -3.57
N ASN A 64 6.51 -2.23 -3.51
CA ASN A 64 5.47 -3.24 -3.75
C ASN A 64 4.07 -2.88 -3.26
N GLY A 65 3.17 -2.57 -4.16
CA GLY A 65 1.77 -2.22 -3.86
C GLY A 65 0.84 -2.46 -5.05
N GLY A 66 -0.45 -2.34 -4.80
CA GLY A 66 -1.50 -2.58 -5.79
C GLY A 66 -1.78 -1.36 -6.68
N LEU A 67 -0.78 -0.87 -7.42
CA LEU A 67 -0.87 0.32 -8.27
C LEU A 67 -1.97 0.23 -9.33
N PHE A 68 -2.25 -0.98 -9.83
CA PHE A 68 -3.30 -1.25 -10.81
C PHE A 68 -4.28 -2.26 -10.24
N ALA A 69 -5.53 -1.86 -10.04
CA ALA A 69 -6.57 -2.72 -9.46
C ALA A 69 -6.77 -4.02 -10.24
N SER A 70 -6.64 -3.97 -11.58
CA SER A 70 -6.75 -5.13 -12.48
C SER A 70 -5.62 -6.15 -12.33
N HIS A 71 -4.46 -5.74 -11.82
CA HIS A 71 -3.27 -6.59 -11.65
C HIS A 71 -2.98 -6.96 -10.18
N HIS A 72 -3.77 -6.42 -9.25
CA HIS A 72 -3.69 -6.82 -7.84
C HIS A 72 -4.21 -8.25 -7.65
N ARG A 73 -3.41 -9.12 -7.02
CA ARG A 73 -3.73 -10.53 -6.76
C ARG A 73 -3.93 -10.79 -5.27
N PRO A 74 -5.12 -10.51 -4.72
CA PRO A 74 -5.35 -10.63 -3.28
C PRO A 74 -5.23 -12.09 -2.83
N LEU A 75 -4.51 -12.31 -1.73
CA LEU A 75 -4.38 -13.62 -1.10
C LEU A 75 -5.74 -14.12 -0.59
N PHE A 76 -5.86 -15.44 -0.45
CA PHE A 76 -7.08 -16.06 0.10
C PHE A 76 -7.44 -15.50 1.48
N THR A 77 -6.44 -15.23 2.33
CA THR A 77 -6.63 -14.62 3.64
C THR A 77 -7.23 -13.22 3.58
N GLN A 78 -6.83 -12.40 2.59
CA GLN A 78 -7.42 -11.07 2.36
C GLN A 78 -8.88 -11.19 1.92
N LYS A 79 -9.19 -12.12 1.00
CA LYS A 79 -10.57 -12.41 0.58
C LYS A 79 -11.45 -12.85 1.74
N LEU A 80 -10.92 -13.70 2.62
CA LEU A 80 -11.64 -14.21 3.78
C LEU A 80 -11.87 -13.11 4.84
N LEU A 81 -10.84 -12.30 5.14
CA LEU A 81 -10.97 -11.17 6.05
C LEU A 81 -11.94 -10.09 5.53
N LYS A 82 -12.01 -9.90 4.20
CA LYS A 82 -12.95 -8.97 3.57
C LYS A 82 -14.40 -9.49 3.55
N SER A 83 -14.62 -10.78 3.73
CA SER A 83 -15.95 -11.40 3.74
C SER A 83 -16.73 -11.06 5.03
N TRP A 84 -18.02 -11.42 5.08
CA TRP A 84 -18.86 -11.31 6.28
C TRP A 84 -18.30 -12.09 7.50
N LEU A 85 -17.41 -13.07 7.27
CA LEU A 85 -16.70 -13.82 8.31
C LEU A 85 -15.44 -13.07 8.83
N GLY A 86 -15.09 -11.93 8.26
CA GLY A 86 -13.84 -11.23 8.55
C GLY A 86 -13.60 -10.95 10.02
N GLY A 87 -14.66 -10.56 10.76
CA GLY A 87 -14.57 -10.35 12.21
C GLY A 87 -14.22 -11.61 12.98
N LEU A 88 -14.79 -12.76 12.60
CA LEU A 88 -14.47 -14.05 13.20
C LEU A 88 -13.05 -14.47 12.88
N VAL A 89 -12.64 -14.34 11.62
CA VAL A 89 -11.29 -14.68 11.16
C VAL A 89 -10.24 -13.84 11.88
N SER A 90 -10.44 -12.54 11.99
CA SER A 90 -9.51 -11.64 12.68
C SER A 90 -9.43 -11.94 14.18
N HIS A 91 -10.53 -12.36 14.81
CA HIS A 91 -10.54 -12.76 16.22
C HIS A 91 -9.61 -13.95 16.49
N PHE A 92 -9.63 -14.97 15.61
CA PHE A 92 -8.81 -16.17 15.75
C PHE A 92 -7.37 -16.01 15.19
N MET A 93 -7.04 -14.87 14.58
CA MET A 93 -5.67 -14.60 14.18
C MET A 93 -4.72 -14.60 15.38
N ASN A 94 -3.56 -15.23 15.19
CA ASN A 94 -2.49 -15.28 16.16
C ASN A 94 -1.13 -15.12 15.44
N LYS A 95 -0.06 -14.98 16.23
CA LYS A 95 1.31 -14.79 15.71
C LYS A 95 1.74 -15.89 14.74
N SER A 96 1.37 -17.16 15.01
CA SER A 96 1.71 -18.28 14.12
C SER A 96 1.01 -18.15 12.76
N SER A 97 -0.27 -17.76 12.76
CA SER A 97 -0.99 -17.53 11.49
C SER A 97 -0.43 -16.32 10.72
N LEU A 98 -0.01 -15.26 11.42
CA LEU A 98 0.67 -14.12 10.83
C LEU A 98 1.99 -14.58 10.18
N SER A 99 2.86 -15.26 10.93
CA SER A 99 4.14 -15.76 10.43
C SER A 99 3.98 -16.61 9.16
N LYS A 100 3.00 -17.52 9.14
CA LYS A 100 2.69 -18.31 7.94
C LYS A 100 2.23 -17.46 6.76
N GLY A 101 1.51 -16.36 7.00
CA GLY A 101 1.11 -15.40 5.99
C GLY A 101 2.31 -14.63 5.42
N PHE A 102 3.17 -14.12 6.29
CA PHE A 102 4.37 -13.38 5.92
C PHE A 102 5.37 -14.23 5.13
N ASN A 103 5.61 -15.47 5.55
CA ASN A 103 6.47 -16.41 4.79
C ASN A 103 6.00 -16.66 3.35
N LYS A 104 4.75 -16.35 3.00
CA LYS A 104 4.23 -16.46 1.62
C LYS A 104 4.52 -15.24 0.76
N ILE A 105 4.70 -14.09 1.38
CA ILE A 105 4.91 -12.81 0.68
C ILE A 105 6.37 -12.35 0.71
N PHE A 106 7.20 -12.93 1.55
CA PHE A 106 8.65 -12.79 1.50
C PHE A 106 9.27 -13.75 0.48
N ALA A 107 10.44 -13.43 -0.05
CA ALA A 107 11.18 -14.36 -0.88
C ALA A 107 11.73 -15.54 -0.05
N LYS A 108 11.79 -16.73 -0.63
CA LYS A 108 12.22 -17.94 0.09
C LYS A 108 13.65 -17.85 0.65
N HIS A 109 14.51 -17.10 -0.01
CA HIS A 109 15.91 -16.89 0.38
C HIS A 109 16.10 -15.69 1.31
N SER A 110 15.05 -14.89 1.51
CA SER A 110 15.02 -13.75 2.42
C SER A 110 13.73 -13.81 3.27
N PRO A 111 13.56 -14.82 4.14
CA PRO A 111 12.38 -14.93 5.00
C PRO A 111 12.43 -13.88 6.11
N PRO A 112 11.27 -13.49 6.67
CA PRO A 112 11.24 -12.56 7.79
C PRO A 112 11.91 -13.19 9.03
N SER A 113 12.68 -12.40 9.74
CA SER A 113 13.27 -12.82 11.02
C SER A 113 12.21 -12.98 12.10
N ALA A 114 12.54 -13.71 13.17
CA ALA A 114 11.66 -13.83 14.33
C ALA A 114 11.34 -12.48 14.98
N LEU A 115 12.33 -11.55 15.01
CA LEU A 115 12.15 -10.21 15.57
C LEU A 115 11.18 -9.37 14.74
N GLU A 116 11.25 -9.43 13.41
CA GLU A 116 10.30 -8.74 12.52
C GLU A 116 8.87 -9.26 12.71
N ILE A 117 8.70 -10.58 12.77
CA ILE A 117 7.38 -11.19 13.05
C ILE A 117 6.86 -10.75 14.43
N ASP A 118 7.71 -10.70 15.45
CA ASP A 118 7.33 -10.28 16.80
C ASP A 118 6.90 -8.81 16.82
N THR A 119 7.67 -7.95 16.18
CA THR A 119 7.39 -6.52 16.09
C THR A 119 6.08 -6.26 15.34
N LEU A 120 5.89 -6.90 14.18
CA LEU A 120 4.66 -6.77 13.41
C LEU A 120 3.44 -7.29 14.17
N TRP A 121 3.59 -8.40 14.90
CA TRP A 121 2.50 -8.94 15.71
C TRP A 121 2.13 -7.98 16.86
N GLN A 122 3.10 -7.42 17.57
CA GLN A 122 2.87 -6.41 18.60
C GLN A 122 2.14 -5.17 18.04
N LEU A 123 2.54 -4.70 16.87
CA LEU A 123 1.88 -3.59 16.19
C LEU A 123 0.42 -3.93 15.83
N ILE A 124 0.14 -5.15 15.38
CA ILE A 124 -1.23 -5.60 15.07
C ILE A 124 -2.08 -5.67 16.35
N GLU A 125 -1.54 -6.20 17.45
CA GLU A 125 -2.27 -6.32 18.71
C GLU A 125 -2.49 -4.98 19.42
N HIS A 126 -1.59 -4.03 19.24
CA HIS A 126 -1.69 -2.71 19.86
C HIS A 126 -3.05 -2.05 19.57
N ASN A 127 -3.70 -1.52 20.62
CA ASN A 127 -5.02 -0.88 20.54
C ASN A 127 -6.09 -1.75 19.84
N ASN A 128 -6.11 -3.06 20.13
CA ASN A 128 -7.08 -4.01 19.54
C ASN A 128 -7.07 -4.04 18.00
N GLY A 129 -5.92 -3.82 17.36
CA GLY A 129 -5.83 -3.65 15.92
C GLY A 129 -6.36 -4.83 15.10
N LYS A 130 -6.42 -6.05 15.64
CA LYS A 130 -7.07 -7.19 14.96
C LYS A 130 -8.52 -6.88 14.56
N LYS A 131 -9.26 -6.13 15.37
CA LYS A 131 -10.67 -5.79 15.11
C LYS A 131 -10.86 -4.86 13.90
N VAL A 132 -9.82 -4.10 13.52
CA VAL A 132 -9.91 -3.18 12.39
C VAL A 132 -9.43 -3.79 11.07
N LEU A 133 -8.72 -4.93 11.10
CA LEU A 133 -8.21 -5.58 9.89
C LEU A 133 -9.27 -5.81 8.80
N PRO A 134 -10.47 -6.32 9.10
CA PRO A 134 -11.50 -6.50 8.07
C PRO A 134 -11.94 -5.18 7.44
N LYS A 135 -11.97 -4.08 8.22
CA LYS A 135 -12.37 -2.76 7.75
C LYS A 135 -11.31 -2.11 6.86
N LEU A 136 -10.02 -2.35 7.16
CA LEU A 136 -8.94 -1.86 6.33
C LEU A 136 -9.00 -2.41 4.90
N LEU A 137 -9.54 -3.61 4.69
CA LEU A 137 -9.61 -4.24 3.38
C LEU A 137 -10.62 -3.60 2.41
N SER A 138 -11.37 -2.57 2.84
CA SER A 138 -12.17 -1.70 1.96
C SER A 138 -11.31 -1.04 0.88
N TYR A 139 -10.01 -0.85 1.12
CA TYR A 139 -9.08 -0.28 0.15
C TYR A 139 -9.07 -1.02 -1.20
N ILE A 140 -9.39 -2.33 -1.21
CA ILE A 140 -9.47 -3.12 -2.44
C ILE A 140 -10.60 -2.60 -3.34
N ASP A 141 -11.74 -2.23 -2.74
CA ASP A 141 -12.87 -1.65 -3.48
C ASP A 141 -12.57 -0.23 -3.93
N GLU A 142 -11.95 0.57 -3.06
CA GLU A 142 -11.55 1.93 -3.38
C GLU A 142 -10.53 1.97 -4.53
N ARG A 143 -9.57 1.03 -4.57
CA ARG A 143 -8.67 0.84 -5.72
C ARG A 143 -9.43 0.57 -7.02
N SER A 144 -10.51 -0.19 -6.97
CA SER A 144 -11.35 -0.44 -8.16
C SER A 144 -12.16 0.78 -8.56
N GLN A 145 -12.61 1.59 -7.61
CA GLN A 145 -13.41 2.80 -7.85
C GLN A 145 -12.57 3.97 -8.37
N HIS A 146 -11.39 4.19 -7.81
CA HIS A 146 -10.55 5.35 -8.09
C HIS A 146 -9.34 5.05 -8.98
N GLY A 147 -9.07 3.77 -9.24
CA GLY A 147 -7.86 3.32 -9.92
C GLY A 147 -7.65 3.92 -11.30
N GLN A 148 -8.72 4.15 -12.07
CA GLN A 148 -8.59 4.78 -13.38
C GLN A 148 -8.01 6.20 -13.27
N ARG A 149 -8.57 7.05 -12.40
CA ARG A 149 -8.09 8.41 -12.15
C ARG A 149 -6.63 8.43 -11.68
N TRP A 150 -6.28 7.51 -10.79
CA TRP A 150 -4.91 7.41 -10.27
C TRP A 150 -3.91 7.00 -11.36
N VAL A 151 -4.28 6.07 -12.24
CA VAL A 151 -3.43 5.65 -13.35
C VAL A 151 -3.27 6.78 -14.36
N GLU A 152 -4.35 7.48 -14.72
CA GLU A 152 -4.32 8.64 -15.61
C GLU A 152 -3.39 9.74 -15.06
N SER A 153 -3.44 10.00 -13.76
CA SER A 153 -2.55 10.97 -13.11
C SER A 153 -1.08 10.53 -13.19
N MET A 154 -0.77 9.23 -12.94
CA MET A 154 0.60 8.73 -13.11
C MET A 154 1.12 8.84 -14.56
N ILE A 155 0.24 8.69 -15.55
CA ILE A 155 0.60 8.79 -16.97
C ILE A 155 0.87 10.25 -17.37
N SER A 156 0.05 11.18 -16.91
CA SER A 156 0.06 12.59 -17.31
C SER A 156 1.02 13.45 -16.51
N THR A 157 1.36 13.06 -15.30
CA THR A 157 2.15 13.89 -14.38
C THR A 157 3.54 14.25 -14.92
N SER A 158 4.02 15.45 -14.57
CA SER A 158 5.42 15.85 -14.74
C SER A 158 6.30 15.49 -13.53
N VAL A 159 5.71 15.01 -12.44
CA VAL A 159 6.43 14.58 -11.24
C VAL A 159 7.26 13.33 -11.56
N PRO A 160 8.56 13.29 -11.24
CA PRO A 160 9.37 12.08 -11.42
C PRO A 160 8.81 10.89 -10.61
N LEU A 161 8.54 9.78 -11.30
CA LEU A 161 8.06 8.55 -10.71
C LEU A 161 9.15 7.47 -10.72
N TYR A 162 9.26 6.75 -9.61
CA TYR A 162 10.15 5.60 -9.43
C TYR A 162 9.31 4.43 -8.91
N PHE A 163 9.65 3.21 -9.35
CA PHE A 163 9.05 1.99 -8.82
C PHE A 163 10.13 0.96 -8.51
N ILE A 164 10.33 0.66 -7.23
CA ILE A 164 11.22 -0.39 -6.74
C ILE A 164 10.34 -1.57 -6.35
N ASN A 165 10.51 -2.71 -7.03
CA ASN A 165 9.61 -3.84 -6.88
C ASN A 165 10.37 -5.12 -6.54
N GLY A 166 9.99 -5.77 -5.44
CA GLY A 166 10.37 -7.12 -5.10
C GLY A 166 9.61 -8.12 -5.97
N ILE A 167 10.31 -8.76 -6.90
CA ILE A 167 9.69 -9.55 -7.98
C ILE A 167 9.03 -10.85 -7.51
N HIS A 168 9.39 -11.35 -6.33
CA HIS A 168 8.83 -12.58 -5.74
C HIS A 168 7.54 -12.36 -4.93
N ASP A 169 7.05 -11.12 -4.86
CA ASP A 169 5.77 -10.84 -4.23
C ASP A 169 4.62 -11.49 -5.02
N PRO A 170 3.84 -12.41 -4.42
CA PRO A 170 2.71 -13.02 -5.10
C PRO A 170 1.54 -12.05 -5.36
N ILE A 171 1.49 -10.92 -4.64
CA ILE A 171 0.40 -9.93 -4.68
C ILE A 171 0.67 -8.89 -5.76
N SER A 172 1.86 -8.30 -5.77
CA SER A 172 2.25 -7.17 -6.63
C SER A 172 3.71 -7.26 -7.11
N GLY A 173 4.20 -8.47 -7.40
CA GLY A 173 5.58 -8.69 -7.84
C GLY A 173 5.80 -8.44 -9.34
N GLN A 174 6.51 -9.35 -10.03
CA GLN A 174 6.94 -9.18 -11.42
C GLN A 174 5.80 -8.75 -12.35
N HIS A 175 4.62 -9.36 -12.24
CA HIS A 175 3.47 -9.02 -13.09
C HIS A 175 2.97 -7.56 -12.91
N MET A 176 3.16 -6.98 -11.73
CA MET A 176 2.84 -5.57 -11.48
C MET A 176 3.90 -4.67 -12.10
N LEU A 177 5.18 -5.05 -11.98
CA LEU A 177 6.31 -4.33 -12.57
C LEU A 177 6.22 -4.30 -14.10
N ASP A 178 5.94 -5.44 -14.72
CA ASP A 178 5.79 -5.54 -16.18
C ASP A 178 4.71 -4.60 -16.67
N HIS A 179 3.52 -4.64 -16.03
CA HIS A 179 2.42 -3.76 -16.39
C HIS A 179 2.73 -2.27 -16.15
N TYR A 180 3.46 -1.96 -15.07
CA TYR A 180 3.88 -0.59 -14.80
C TYR A 180 4.82 -0.05 -15.88
N ILE A 181 5.79 -0.85 -16.34
CA ILE A 181 6.72 -0.49 -17.42
C ILE A 181 5.95 -0.24 -18.73
N ASP A 182 4.94 -1.06 -19.01
CA ASP A 182 4.12 -0.93 -20.23
C ASP A 182 3.30 0.36 -20.26
N ILE A 183 2.79 0.79 -19.09
CA ILE A 183 1.84 1.91 -19.00
C ILE A 183 2.50 3.24 -18.65
N ILE A 184 3.59 3.23 -17.84
CA ILE A 184 4.24 4.45 -17.33
C ILE A 184 5.62 4.65 -17.96
N PRO A 185 5.70 5.11 -19.20
CA PRO A 185 6.94 5.06 -19.99
C PRO A 185 8.05 6.01 -19.52
N LYS A 186 7.72 7.04 -18.74
CA LYS A 186 8.69 8.04 -18.24
C LYS A 186 9.25 7.70 -16.85
N SER A 187 8.82 6.60 -16.24
CA SER A 187 9.24 6.21 -14.90
C SER A 187 10.56 5.45 -14.91
N LYS A 188 11.24 5.47 -13.77
CA LYS A 188 12.40 4.62 -13.52
C LYS A 188 11.99 3.45 -12.65
N THR A 189 12.44 2.24 -13.01
CA THR A 189 12.10 1.02 -12.29
C THR A 189 13.35 0.29 -11.82
N THR A 190 13.23 -0.41 -10.70
CA THR A 190 14.25 -1.32 -10.18
C THR A 190 13.57 -2.62 -9.73
N ALA A 191 13.98 -3.73 -10.32
CA ALA A 191 13.59 -5.07 -9.89
C ALA A 191 14.56 -5.56 -8.81
N LEU A 192 14.06 -5.97 -7.66
CA LEU A 192 14.85 -6.56 -6.58
C LEU A 192 14.47 -8.04 -6.42
N ASP A 193 15.47 -8.87 -6.18
CA ASP A 193 15.32 -10.31 -5.93
C ASP A 193 14.84 -10.56 -4.49
N VAL A 194 13.70 -9.95 -4.12
CA VAL A 194 13.07 -10.03 -2.78
C VAL A 194 11.55 -10.16 -2.92
N GLY A 195 10.85 -10.29 -1.79
CA GLY A 195 9.37 -10.36 -1.74
C GLY A 195 8.72 -8.99 -1.59
N HIS A 196 7.58 -8.98 -0.89
CA HIS A 196 6.69 -7.82 -0.72
C HIS A 196 7.32 -6.64 0.04
N TYR A 197 8.37 -6.85 0.80
CA TYR A 197 9.02 -5.82 1.62
C TYR A 197 10.44 -5.52 1.10
N PRO A 198 10.58 -4.76 0.01
CA PRO A 198 11.90 -4.45 -0.57
C PRO A 198 12.79 -3.57 0.32
N GLN A 199 12.22 -2.98 1.37
CA GLN A 199 12.92 -2.16 2.36
C GLN A 199 13.46 -2.92 3.58
N LEU A 200 13.18 -4.24 3.71
CA LEU A 200 13.61 -5.10 4.82
C LEU A 200 14.72 -6.06 4.41
#